data_18eb8fcc9e0bd580a44ac11878a37903
#
_entry.id   18eb8fcc9e0bd580a44ac11878a37903
#
_cell.length_a   1.000
_cell.length_b   1.000
_cell.length_c   1.000
_cell.angle_alpha   90.00
_cell.angle_beta   90.00
_cell.angle_gamma   90.00
#
_symmetry.space_group_name_H-M   'P 1'
#
loop_
_entity.id
_entity.type
_entity.pdbx_description
1 polymer ?
#
loop_
_entity_poly.entity_id
_entity_poly.type
_entity_poly.pdbx_seq_one_letter_code
_entity_poly.pdbx_strand_id
1 'polypeptide(L)'
;MKKDKLFMKEKPVIGMIHTNHTDEESSLQLAQKEIEIYLKYGVYPLIENYFGDDDDCENILRWMQQKHNDKIYGLNILGDIYRSFELAEKYGVNFIQIDSVCGHFHRAEYSVNEDNVKDFMLRWNAYT
;
A
#
# COMPACT_ATOMS: atom_id res chain seq x y z
N MET A 1 -8.27 -13.78 6.19
CA MET A 1 -8.45 -12.53 6.95
C MET A 1 -9.94 -12.25 7.14
N LYS A 2 -10.33 -11.84 8.34
CA LYS A 2 -11.71 -11.45 8.62
C LYS A 2 -11.91 -10.00 8.17
N LYS A 3 -12.75 -9.79 7.17
CA LYS A 3 -12.95 -8.49 6.53
C LYS A 3 -13.48 -7.41 7.48
N ASP A 4 -14.30 -7.79 8.44
CA ASP A 4 -14.96 -6.89 9.39
C ASP A 4 -14.09 -6.50 10.58
N LYS A 5 -12.89 -7.09 10.73
CA LYS A 5 -11.96 -6.84 11.83
C LYS A 5 -10.53 -6.61 11.37
N LEU A 6 -10.35 -5.95 10.24
CA LEU A 6 -9.01 -5.66 9.73
C LEU A 6 -8.20 -4.84 10.74
N PHE A 7 -8.80 -3.79 11.29
CA PHE A 7 -8.16 -2.94 12.28
C PHE A 7 -8.71 -3.26 13.66
N MET A 8 -7.81 -3.55 14.60
CA MET A 8 -8.17 -3.88 15.98
C MET A 8 -8.60 -2.66 16.80
N LYS A 9 -8.42 -1.46 16.26
CA LYS A 9 -8.77 -0.20 16.92
C LYS A 9 -10.03 0.38 16.31
N GLU A 10 -10.87 1.00 17.15
CA GLU A 10 -12.09 1.68 16.72
C GLU A 10 -11.78 2.87 15.79
N LYS A 11 -10.68 3.59 16.09
CA LYS A 11 -10.20 4.72 15.28
C LYS A 11 -8.76 4.44 14.85
N PRO A 12 -8.55 3.65 13.82
CA PRO A 12 -7.19 3.33 13.36
C PRO A 12 -6.53 4.56 12.75
N VAL A 13 -5.23 4.71 13.00
CA VAL A 13 -4.40 5.72 12.35
C VAL A 13 -3.53 5.01 11.32
N ILE A 14 -3.59 5.49 10.08
CA ILE A 14 -2.78 4.99 8.98
C ILE A 14 -1.72 6.04 8.67
N GLY A 15 -0.46 5.64 8.70
CA GLY A 15 0.67 6.49 8.40
C GLY A 15 1.28 6.18 7.05
N MET A 16 1.50 7.21 6.24
CA MET A 16 2.08 7.05 4.90
C MET A 16 3.57 6.80 5.00
N ILE A 17 4.05 5.88 4.18
CA ILE A 17 5.48 5.62 3.94
C ILE A 17 5.74 5.93 2.47
N HIS A 18 6.37 7.05 2.21
CA HIS A 18 6.76 7.45 0.86
C HIS A 18 8.11 6.84 0.50
N THR A 19 8.30 6.48 -0.76
CA THR A 19 9.57 5.93 -1.26
C THR A 19 10.59 7.04 -1.50
N ASN A 20 10.86 7.80 -0.47
CA ASN A 20 11.83 8.88 -0.50
C ASN A 20 13.24 8.36 -0.22
N HIS A 21 14.25 9.12 -0.66
CA HIS A 21 15.65 8.80 -0.38
C HIS A 21 16.44 10.09 -0.15
N THR A 22 17.59 9.95 0.49
CA THR A 22 18.57 11.02 0.66
C THR A 22 19.89 10.59 0.01
N ASP A 23 20.87 11.49 -0.02
CA ASP A 23 22.22 11.14 -0.50
C ASP A 23 22.88 10.08 0.39
N GLU A 24 22.46 9.97 1.64
CA GLU A 24 23.05 9.07 2.63
C GLU A 24 22.26 7.77 2.81
N GLU A 25 20.94 7.79 2.59
CA GLU A 25 20.06 6.65 2.85
C GLU A 25 19.15 6.33 1.66
N SER A 26 19.03 5.05 1.35
CA SER A 26 18.10 4.56 0.33
C SER A 26 16.65 4.67 0.82
N SER A 27 15.70 4.55 -0.12
CA SER A 27 14.27 4.53 0.23
C SER A 27 13.94 3.36 1.18
N LEU A 28 14.57 2.21 1.01
CA LEU A 28 14.38 1.08 1.92
C LEU A 28 14.87 1.41 3.33
N GLN A 29 16.06 1.98 3.47
CA GLN A 29 16.60 2.33 4.79
C GLN A 29 15.74 3.35 5.52
N LEU A 30 15.27 4.39 4.83
CA LEU A 30 14.37 5.38 5.41
C LEU A 30 13.03 4.75 5.80
N ALA A 31 12.45 3.96 4.91
CA ALA A 31 11.18 3.28 5.17
C ALA A 31 11.28 2.35 6.39
N GLN A 32 12.36 1.61 6.52
CA GLN A 32 12.58 0.74 7.67
C GLN A 32 12.52 1.53 8.98
N LYS A 33 13.17 2.67 9.05
CA LYS A 33 13.15 3.53 10.24
C LYS A 33 11.75 4.06 10.55
N GLU A 34 11.07 4.57 9.54
CA GLU A 34 9.72 5.14 9.69
C GLU A 34 8.71 4.07 10.10
N ILE A 35 8.75 2.91 9.45
CA ILE A 35 7.85 1.79 9.75
C ILE A 35 8.05 1.30 11.18
N GLU A 36 9.29 1.14 11.64
CA GLU A 36 9.57 0.72 13.01
C GLU A 36 8.98 1.70 14.03
N ILE A 37 9.05 3.01 13.75
CA ILE A 37 8.42 4.03 14.59
C ILE A 37 6.89 3.88 14.57
N TYR A 38 6.28 3.74 13.40
CA TYR A 38 4.83 3.57 13.28
C TYR A 38 4.36 2.34 14.06
N LEU A 39 5.02 1.20 13.86
CA LEU A 39 4.65 -0.04 14.54
C LEU A 39 4.77 0.08 16.07
N LYS A 40 5.79 0.79 16.55
CA LYS A 40 5.98 1.04 17.97
C LYS A 40 4.79 1.77 18.60
N TYR A 41 4.20 2.72 17.87
CA TYR A 41 3.09 3.53 18.36
C TYR A 41 1.71 3.05 17.88
N GLY A 42 1.63 1.89 17.26
CA GLY A 42 0.37 1.31 16.80
C GLY A 42 -0.25 2.00 15.60
N VAL A 43 0.56 2.66 14.78
CA VAL A 43 0.14 3.25 13.50
C VAL A 43 0.32 2.20 12.41
N TYR A 44 -0.68 2.06 11.54
CA TYR A 44 -0.63 1.11 10.43
C TYR A 44 0.10 1.72 9.23
N PRO A 45 1.22 1.13 8.78
CA PRO A 45 1.95 1.68 7.63
C PRO A 45 1.20 1.47 6.32
N LEU A 46 1.23 2.48 5.45
CA LEU A 46 0.76 2.39 4.07
C LEU A 46 1.89 2.83 3.15
N ILE A 47 2.41 1.89 2.35
CA ILE A 47 3.55 2.13 1.47
C ILE A 47 3.05 2.70 0.14
N GLU A 48 3.67 3.78 -0.31
CA GLU A 48 3.25 4.51 -1.51
C GLU A 48 4.47 4.90 -2.33
N ASN A 49 4.37 4.78 -3.66
CA ASN A 49 5.46 5.09 -4.60
C ASN A 49 5.63 6.59 -4.89
N TYR A 50 5.35 7.44 -3.90
CA TYR A 50 5.58 8.88 -4.00
C TYR A 50 7.07 9.17 -3.83
N PHE A 51 7.66 9.95 -4.72
CA PHE A 51 9.10 10.24 -4.82
C PHE A 51 9.98 9.07 -5.25
N GLY A 52 9.41 7.93 -5.57
CA GLY A 52 10.16 6.76 -6.01
C GLY A 52 9.39 5.99 -7.08
N ASP A 53 9.77 4.75 -7.29
CA ASP A 53 9.15 3.87 -8.27
C ASP A 53 8.59 2.59 -7.64
N ASP A 54 8.04 1.72 -8.49
CA ASP A 54 7.45 0.46 -8.06
C ASP A 54 8.50 -0.49 -7.45
N ASP A 55 9.74 -0.45 -7.95
CA ASP A 55 10.82 -1.28 -7.43
C ASP A 55 11.19 -0.90 -6.00
N ASP A 56 11.14 0.39 -5.68
CA ASP A 56 11.32 0.89 -4.32
C ASP A 56 10.24 0.34 -3.39
N CYS A 57 8.98 0.39 -3.82
CA CYS A 57 7.86 -0.19 -3.08
C CYS A 57 8.05 -1.70 -2.90
N GLU A 58 8.42 -2.40 -3.96
CA GLU A 58 8.59 -3.85 -3.91
C GLU A 58 9.68 -4.27 -2.93
N ASN A 59 10.79 -3.52 -2.86
CA ASN A 59 11.86 -3.77 -1.89
C ASN A 59 11.36 -3.63 -0.45
N ILE A 60 10.54 -2.61 -0.19
CA ILE A 60 9.95 -2.38 1.13
C ILE A 60 8.95 -3.49 1.48
N LEU A 61 8.10 -3.88 0.52
CA LEU A 61 7.12 -4.95 0.72
C LEU A 61 7.79 -6.30 1.00
N ARG A 62 8.87 -6.60 0.31
CA ARG A 62 9.66 -7.81 0.52
C ARG A 62 10.23 -7.84 1.94
N TRP A 63 10.77 -6.72 2.40
CA TRP A 63 11.26 -6.59 3.78
C TRP A 63 10.13 -6.75 4.80
N MET A 64 8.98 -6.13 4.57
CA MET A 64 7.80 -6.27 5.44
C MET A 64 7.34 -7.72 5.52
N GLN A 65 7.27 -8.42 4.40
CA GLN A 65 6.88 -9.82 4.36
C GLN A 65 7.85 -10.71 5.16
N GLN A 66 9.13 -10.43 5.08
CA GLN A 66 10.15 -11.21 5.77
C GLN A 66 10.19 -10.94 7.28
N LYS A 67 10.03 -9.69 7.69
CA LYS A 67 10.24 -9.28 9.08
C LYS A 67 8.95 -8.99 9.84
N HIS A 68 7.92 -8.52 9.18
CA HIS A 68 6.68 -8.02 9.80
C HIS A 68 5.42 -8.63 9.17
N ASN A 69 5.46 -9.89 8.76
CA ASN A 69 4.33 -10.56 8.11
C ASN A 69 3.09 -10.70 9.02
N ASP A 70 3.28 -10.54 10.33
CA ASP A 70 2.20 -10.57 11.32
C ASP A 70 1.54 -9.21 11.54
N LYS A 71 2.04 -8.15 10.91
CA LYS A 71 1.53 -6.79 11.05
C LYS A 71 0.55 -6.45 9.94
N ILE A 72 -0.33 -5.48 10.22
CA ILE A 72 -1.27 -4.94 9.26
C ILE A 72 -0.62 -3.77 8.53
N TYR A 73 -0.53 -3.83 7.23
CA TYR A 73 0.03 -2.77 6.41
C TYR A 73 -0.64 -2.74 5.03
N GLY A 74 -0.59 -1.59 4.40
CA GLY A 74 -1.25 -1.32 3.13
C GLY A 74 -0.31 -0.87 2.03
N LEU A 75 -0.88 -0.70 0.84
CA LEU A 75 -0.16 -0.33 -0.37
C LEU A 75 -0.99 0.63 -1.21
N ASN A 76 -0.32 1.59 -1.82
CA ASN A 76 -0.89 2.46 -2.85
C ASN A 76 0.15 2.68 -3.95
N ILE A 77 -0.07 2.08 -5.11
CA ILE A 77 0.71 2.41 -6.30
C ILE A 77 -0.04 3.50 -7.05
N LEU A 78 0.45 4.71 -6.93
CA LEU A 78 -0.16 5.89 -7.53
C LEU A 78 -0.25 5.74 -9.05
N GLY A 79 -1.44 6.01 -9.58
CA GLY A 79 -1.69 5.95 -11.02
C GLY A 79 -1.88 4.55 -11.59
N ASP A 80 -1.65 3.50 -10.82
CA ASP A 80 -1.76 2.12 -11.31
C ASP A 80 -2.34 1.17 -10.26
N ILE A 81 -3.67 1.15 -10.17
CA ILE A 81 -4.40 0.30 -9.23
C ILE A 81 -4.17 -1.19 -9.50
N TYR A 82 -4.06 -1.58 -10.76
CA TYR A 82 -3.82 -2.99 -11.11
C TYR A 82 -2.47 -3.47 -10.59
N ARG A 83 -1.46 -2.63 -10.65
CA ARG A 83 -0.15 -2.93 -10.07
C ARG A 83 -0.24 -3.04 -8.54
N SER A 84 -1.08 -2.24 -7.90
CA SER A 84 -1.34 -2.37 -6.47
C SER A 84 -1.89 -3.76 -6.13
N PHE A 85 -2.85 -4.26 -6.90
CA PHE A 85 -3.39 -5.62 -6.70
C PHE A 85 -2.33 -6.70 -6.89
N GLU A 86 -1.53 -6.61 -7.96
CA GLU A 86 -0.46 -7.58 -8.22
C GLU A 86 0.52 -7.67 -7.05
N LEU A 87 1.01 -6.54 -6.58
CA LEU A 87 1.96 -6.49 -5.48
C LEU A 87 1.33 -6.90 -4.15
N ALA A 88 0.06 -6.53 -3.93
CA ALA A 88 -0.66 -6.94 -2.73
C ALA A 88 -0.81 -8.46 -2.66
N GLU A 89 -1.18 -9.09 -3.76
CA GLU A 89 -1.29 -10.55 -3.85
C GLU A 89 0.06 -11.24 -3.66
N LYS A 90 1.10 -10.69 -4.28
CA LYS A 90 2.46 -11.24 -4.22
C LYS A 90 3.05 -11.20 -2.81
N TYR A 91 2.81 -10.12 -2.07
CA TYR A 91 3.45 -9.88 -0.76
C TYR A 91 2.51 -10.00 0.43
N GLY A 92 1.23 -10.33 0.21
CA GLY A 92 0.29 -10.53 1.30
C GLY A 92 -0.13 -9.24 2.02
N VAL A 93 -0.26 -8.15 1.29
CA VAL A 93 -0.66 -6.84 1.83
C VAL A 93 -2.11 -6.89 2.32
N ASN A 94 -2.41 -6.25 3.42
CA ASN A 94 -3.71 -6.36 4.08
C ASN A 94 -4.78 -5.44 3.52
N PHE A 95 -4.40 -4.29 2.97
CA PHE A 95 -5.34 -3.35 2.36
C PHE A 95 -4.67 -2.52 1.27
N ILE A 96 -5.49 -1.96 0.40
CA ILE A 96 -5.05 -1.10 -0.72
C ILE A 96 -5.79 0.22 -0.62
N GLN A 97 -5.09 1.33 -0.82
CA GLN A 97 -5.69 2.63 -1.02
C GLN A 97 -5.83 2.89 -2.52
N ILE A 98 -6.97 3.42 -2.92
CA ILE A 98 -7.27 3.80 -4.29
C ILE A 98 -7.60 5.29 -4.29
N ASP A 99 -6.79 6.10 -4.95
CA ASP A 99 -7.00 7.56 -5.02
C ASP A 99 -8.00 7.93 -6.11
N SER A 100 -8.02 7.18 -7.22
CA SER A 100 -8.78 7.50 -8.42
C SER A 100 -9.82 6.42 -8.68
N VAL A 101 -10.98 6.54 -8.06
CA VAL A 101 -12.04 5.52 -8.15
C VAL A 101 -12.99 5.80 -9.31
N CYS A 102 -13.42 7.04 -9.48
CA CYS A 102 -14.38 7.42 -10.51
C CYS A 102 -14.09 8.83 -11.02
N GLY A 103 -14.11 9.04 -12.35
CA GLY A 103 -13.86 10.32 -12.98
C GLY A 103 -12.58 10.35 -13.81
N HIS A 104 -12.15 11.55 -14.17
CA HIS A 104 -10.92 11.77 -14.93
C HIS A 104 -9.86 12.40 -14.04
N PHE A 105 -8.70 11.74 -13.95
CA PHE A 105 -7.59 12.17 -13.11
C PHE A 105 -6.31 12.28 -13.94
N HIS A 106 -5.58 13.38 -13.77
CA HIS A 106 -4.36 13.63 -14.53
C HIS A 106 -3.26 12.59 -14.31
N ARG A 107 -3.23 11.96 -13.15
CA ARG A 107 -2.19 10.99 -12.76
C ARG A 107 -2.58 9.54 -12.96
N ALA A 108 -3.83 9.28 -13.34
CA ALA A 108 -4.25 7.91 -13.65
C ALA A 108 -3.83 7.56 -15.07
N GLU A 109 -3.17 6.42 -15.25
CA GLU A 109 -2.74 5.93 -16.56
C GLU A 109 -3.89 5.38 -17.40
N TYR A 110 -5.08 5.29 -16.84
CA TYR A 110 -6.29 4.77 -17.46
C TYR A 110 -7.51 5.58 -17.00
N SER A 111 -8.56 5.55 -17.80
CA SER A 111 -9.84 6.14 -17.41
C SER A 111 -10.48 5.31 -16.30
N VAL A 112 -10.83 5.98 -15.20
CA VAL A 112 -11.53 5.32 -14.09
C VAL A 112 -13.03 5.51 -14.30
N ASN A 113 -13.76 4.42 -14.50
CA ASN A 113 -15.19 4.42 -14.79
C ASN A 113 -15.89 3.30 -13.99
N GLU A 114 -17.20 3.18 -14.16
CA GLU A 114 -18.01 2.20 -13.44
C GLU A 114 -17.53 0.76 -13.65
N ASP A 115 -17.13 0.40 -14.85
CA ASP A 115 -16.66 -0.96 -15.16
C ASP A 115 -15.35 -1.26 -14.43
N ASN A 116 -14.44 -0.29 -14.36
CA ASN A 116 -13.20 -0.43 -13.59
C ASN A 116 -13.49 -0.60 -12.10
N VAL A 117 -14.45 0.14 -11.54
CA VAL A 117 -14.82 0.00 -10.13
C VAL A 117 -15.36 -1.40 -9.86
N LYS A 118 -16.20 -1.93 -10.72
CA LYS A 118 -16.70 -3.31 -10.61
C LYS A 118 -15.56 -4.32 -10.66
N ASP A 119 -14.62 -4.16 -11.58
CA ASP A 119 -13.46 -5.04 -11.72
C ASP A 119 -12.58 -5.00 -10.45
N PHE A 120 -12.32 -3.81 -9.91
CA PHE A 120 -11.57 -3.66 -8.66
C PHE A 120 -12.24 -4.40 -7.50
N MET A 121 -13.55 -4.29 -7.38
CA MET A 121 -14.29 -4.95 -6.30
C MET A 121 -14.26 -6.47 -6.45
N LEU A 122 -14.45 -6.98 -7.67
CA LEU A 122 -14.35 -8.40 -7.96
C LEU A 122 -12.96 -8.94 -7.63
N ARG A 123 -11.93 -8.23 -8.04
CA ARG A 123 -10.55 -8.62 -7.79
C ARG A 123 -10.21 -8.59 -6.29
N TRP A 124 -10.64 -7.57 -5.58
CA TRP A 124 -10.45 -7.50 -4.13
C TRP A 124 -11.15 -8.65 -3.40
N ASN A 125 -12.38 -8.95 -3.80
CA ASN A 125 -13.13 -10.06 -3.22
C ASN A 125 -12.46 -11.42 -3.47
N ALA A 126 -11.86 -11.61 -4.64
CA ALA A 126 -11.10 -12.82 -4.95
C ALA A 126 -9.82 -12.93 -4.12
N TYR A 127 -9.16 -11.78 -3.86
CA TYR A 127 -7.95 -11.73 -3.04
C TYR A 127 -8.24 -12.02 -1.55
N THR A 128 -9.32 -11.48 -1.03
CA THR A 128 -9.68 -11.63 0.38
C THR A 128 -10.62 -12.80 0.64
#